data_cd8b33fcbec3b4d24b14b0ede4268c34
#
_entry.id   cd8b33fcbec3b4d24b14b0ede4268c34
#
_cell.length_a   1.000
_cell.length_b   1.000
_cell.length_c   1.000
_cell.angle_alpha   90.00
_cell.angle_beta   90.00
_cell.angle_gamma   90.00
#
_symmetry.space_group_name_H-M   'P 1'
#
loop_
_entity.id
_entity.type
_entity.pdbx_description
1 polymer ?
#
loop_
_entity_poly.entity_id
_entity_poly.type
_entity_poly.pdbx_seq_one_letter_code
_entity_poly.pdbx_strand_id
1 'polypeptide(L)'
;MRENKILTRLTKIFYTSIICIIFSSCDNSTNEKHSFENYEPIILISIDGFRWDYFEKTKTPNFDKIINGAVISEGLVPVFPSKTFPSHLSIVTGNYPTNHGIISNRMYDQEFNETYYIGQGSKAVVDPKWYESEPIWVTAEKQNKVAMTMFWPGSDAKIMGVNPSEYHVYDGSVSHDSRIDQIISWIKMDIDKRPDIITLYFSYVDSQGHKHGPESDEIKEAIQEMDRVVGNLTSRLSEIGVLENCNIIMTSDHGMAQLSPDKVIFIDDYIDLEKVYVVDWSPVIAIIPDDVNETYDQLLNQHPNLKIYRKGDIPSRLHYNDHKRVTPIIGIADEGWSITTRDRFDAGNYLGGNHGYDPKHQSMHGIFIATGPAFQLNKDIPPLHSIHLYEMMCHIL
;
A
#
# COMPACT_ATOMS: atom_id res chain seq x y z
N MET A 1 -49.25 -8.91 83.02
CA MET A 1 -47.91 -9.25 82.56
C MET A 1 -47.97 -10.30 81.46
N ARG A 2 -48.76 -10.09 80.37
CA ARG A 2 -48.85 -11.00 79.21
C ARG A 2 -48.93 -10.31 77.84
N GLU A 3 -48.83 -8.99 77.76
CA GLU A 3 -48.94 -8.25 76.50
C GLU A 3 -47.62 -7.76 75.86
N ASN A 4 -46.46 -7.90 76.53
CA ASN A 4 -45.22 -7.34 76.06
C ASN A 4 -44.32 -8.36 75.34
N LYS A 5 -44.77 -9.59 75.03
CA LYS A 5 -43.99 -10.62 74.37
C LYS A 5 -44.34 -10.84 72.89
N ILE A 6 -45.42 -10.25 72.38
CA ILE A 6 -45.88 -10.44 71.01
C ILE A 6 -45.29 -9.29 70.08
N LEU A 7 -45.06 -8.11 70.62
CA LEU A 7 -44.60 -6.98 69.86
C LEU A 7 -43.13 -7.08 69.46
N THR A 8 -42.33 -7.85 70.26
CA THR A 8 -40.86 -8.01 69.99
C THR A 8 -40.54 -9.13 68.98
N ARG A 9 -41.55 -9.95 68.58
CA ARG A 9 -41.32 -10.97 67.52
C ARG A 9 -41.73 -10.49 66.11
N LEU A 10 -42.61 -9.54 66.03
CA LEU A 10 -42.98 -8.98 64.71
C LEU A 10 -42.03 -7.94 64.19
N THR A 11 -41.30 -7.23 65.02
CA THR A 11 -40.26 -6.28 64.64
C THR A 11 -38.94 -6.94 64.15
N LYS A 12 -38.69 -8.20 64.52
CA LYS A 12 -37.48 -8.95 64.03
C LYS A 12 -37.70 -9.62 62.70
N ILE A 13 -38.94 -9.83 62.25
CA ILE A 13 -39.25 -10.45 60.96
C ILE A 13 -39.32 -9.39 59.87
N PHE A 14 -39.62 -8.13 60.21
CA PHE A 14 -39.63 -7.04 59.20
C PHE A 14 -38.27 -6.48 58.88
N TYR A 15 -37.26 -6.62 59.78
CA TYR A 15 -35.89 -6.14 59.52
C TYR A 15 -35.03 -7.14 58.71
N THR A 16 -35.38 -8.42 58.66
CA THR A 16 -34.67 -9.43 57.88
C THR A 16 -35.17 -9.52 56.43
N SER A 17 -36.35 -9.02 56.13
CA SER A 17 -36.89 -9.03 54.76
C SER A 17 -36.54 -7.78 53.93
N ILE A 18 -36.06 -6.67 54.58
CA ILE A 18 -35.66 -5.45 53.88
C ILE A 18 -34.15 -5.49 53.51
N ILE A 19 -33.36 -6.36 54.15
CA ILE A 19 -31.94 -6.48 53.80
C ILE A 19 -31.66 -7.44 52.61
N CYS A 20 -32.64 -8.22 52.17
CA CYS A 20 -32.51 -9.10 50.98
C CYS A 20 -32.96 -8.48 49.66
N ILE A 21 -33.47 -7.24 49.64
CA ILE A 21 -33.96 -6.60 48.41
C ILE A 21 -32.94 -5.52 47.85
N ILE A 22 -31.87 -5.21 48.61
CA ILE A 22 -30.90 -4.17 48.19
C ILE A 22 -29.65 -4.76 47.50
N PHE A 23 -29.54 -6.08 47.35
CA PHE A 23 -28.42 -6.72 46.66
C PHE A 23 -28.78 -7.49 45.38
N SER A 24 -29.83 -7.06 44.66
CA SER A 24 -30.19 -7.60 43.34
C SER A 24 -30.30 -6.52 42.26
N SER A 25 -29.53 -5.44 42.34
CA SER A 25 -29.12 -4.71 41.18
C SER A 25 -27.66 -5.07 40.92
N CYS A 26 -27.38 -6.33 40.60
CA CYS A 26 -26.17 -6.65 39.85
C CYS A 26 -26.26 -5.93 38.53
N ASP A 27 -25.36 -5.01 38.33
CA ASP A 27 -24.94 -4.54 37.03
C ASP A 27 -24.86 -5.73 36.06
N ASN A 28 -25.90 -5.91 35.26
CA ASN A 28 -25.77 -6.57 33.98
C ASN A 28 -25.20 -5.57 32.95
N SER A 29 -24.10 -4.89 33.27
CA SER A 29 -23.13 -4.55 32.24
C SER A 29 -22.40 -5.87 31.93
N THR A 30 -22.98 -6.67 31.08
CA THR A 30 -22.22 -7.63 30.29
C THR A 30 -21.27 -6.79 29.45
N ASN A 31 -20.10 -6.45 30.02
CA ASN A 31 -18.91 -6.31 29.24
C ASN A 31 -18.73 -7.67 28.55
N GLU A 32 -19.36 -7.83 27.40
CA GLU A 32 -18.88 -8.78 26.40
C GLU A 32 -17.45 -8.35 26.09
N LYS A 33 -16.49 -8.85 26.87
CA LYS A 33 -15.10 -8.85 26.45
C LYS A 33 -15.14 -9.60 25.14
N HIS A 34 -14.97 -8.88 24.03
CA HIS A 34 -14.73 -9.49 22.74
C HIS A 34 -13.53 -10.44 22.94
N SER A 35 -13.80 -11.74 22.94
CA SER A 35 -12.73 -12.71 22.99
C SER A 35 -12.01 -12.69 21.66
N PHE A 36 -10.70 -12.43 21.68
CA PHE A 36 -9.82 -12.55 20.52
C PHE A 36 -9.01 -13.85 20.55
N GLU A 37 -9.46 -14.82 21.34
CA GLU A 37 -8.85 -16.16 21.39
C GLU A 37 -8.95 -16.82 20.01
N ASN A 38 -7.81 -17.27 19.48
CA ASN A 38 -7.67 -17.84 18.12
C ASN A 38 -8.03 -16.88 16.96
N TYR A 39 -7.98 -15.57 17.16
CA TYR A 39 -8.14 -14.59 16.11
C TYR A 39 -6.77 -13.98 15.76
N GLU A 40 -6.22 -14.37 14.62
CA GLU A 40 -4.87 -14.03 14.16
C GLU A 40 -4.91 -13.34 12.79
N PRO A 41 -5.48 -12.12 12.69
CA PRO A 41 -5.65 -11.44 11.41
C PRO A 41 -4.32 -10.98 10.82
N ILE A 42 -4.29 -10.86 9.49
CA ILE A 42 -3.23 -10.13 8.79
C ILE A 42 -3.64 -8.66 8.66
N ILE A 43 -2.75 -7.74 9.03
CA ILE A 43 -2.85 -6.32 8.75
C ILE A 43 -1.70 -5.94 7.82
N LEU A 44 -1.98 -5.82 6.52
CA LEU A 44 -1.01 -5.37 5.52
C LEU A 44 -1.09 -3.85 5.38
N ILE A 45 -0.02 -3.16 5.73
CA ILE A 45 0.08 -1.69 5.70
C ILE A 45 1.06 -1.29 4.60
N SER A 46 0.62 -0.46 3.67
CA SER A 46 1.52 0.18 2.71
C SER A 46 1.66 1.67 3.01
N ILE A 47 2.91 2.12 3.12
CA ILE A 47 3.29 3.53 3.19
C ILE A 47 3.98 3.86 1.87
N ASP A 48 3.22 4.43 0.93
CA ASP A 48 3.67 4.75 -0.41
C ASP A 48 4.95 5.60 -0.42
N GLY A 49 5.93 5.21 -1.23
CA GLY A 49 7.17 5.95 -1.40
C GLY A 49 8.10 5.94 -0.18
N PHE A 50 7.85 5.10 0.84
CA PHE A 50 8.71 5.01 2.02
C PHE A 50 9.99 4.25 1.67
N ARG A 51 11.06 4.99 1.35
CA ARG A 51 12.35 4.46 0.90
C ARG A 51 13.07 3.69 2.03
N TRP A 52 13.79 2.64 1.67
CA TRP A 52 14.46 1.70 2.57
C TRP A 52 15.33 2.35 3.67
N ASP A 53 15.93 3.54 3.40
CA ASP A 53 16.84 4.26 4.31
C ASP A 53 16.16 5.38 5.13
N TYR A 54 14.84 5.53 5.05
CA TYR A 54 14.14 6.65 5.70
C TYR A 54 14.17 6.58 7.23
N PHE A 55 14.36 5.40 7.82
CA PHE A 55 14.56 5.26 9.26
C PHE A 55 15.86 5.90 9.77
N GLU A 56 16.87 6.09 8.91
CA GLU A 56 18.12 6.74 9.26
C GLU A 56 18.01 8.28 9.25
N LYS A 57 16.97 8.85 8.62
CA LYS A 57 16.84 10.30 8.40
C LYS A 57 16.28 11.04 9.59
N THR A 58 15.52 10.38 10.45
CA THR A 58 14.87 10.99 11.62
C THR A 58 14.54 9.94 12.68
N LYS A 59 14.13 10.40 13.87
CA LYS A 59 13.74 9.50 14.96
C LYS A 59 12.35 8.92 14.72
N THR A 60 12.23 7.61 14.87
CA THR A 60 10.99 6.84 14.66
C THR A 60 10.72 5.89 15.84
N PRO A 61 10.47 6.43 17.06
CA PRO A 61 10.43 5.63 18.27
C PRO A 61 9.32 4.57 18.31
N ASN A 62 8.25 4.70 17.52
CA ASN A 62 7.19 3.72 17.44
C ASN A 62 7.55 2.60 16.45
N PHE A 63 8.12 2.94 15.29
CA PHE A 63 8.71 1.93 14.41
C PHE A 63 9.83 1.18 15.10
N ASP A 64 10.71 1.86 15.84
CA ASP A 64 11.83 1.22 16.57
C ASP A 64 11.33 0.14 17.54
N LYS A 65 10.20 0.36 18.22
CA LYS A 65 9.58 -0.64 19.11
C LYS A 65 9.12 -1.90 18.35
N ILE A 66 8.59 -1.73 17.15
CA ILE A 66 8.11 -2.84 16.32
C ILE A 66 9.30 -3.57 15.73
N ILE A 67 10.24 -2.82 15.17
CA ILE A 67 11.48 -3.30 14.56
C ILE A 67 12.27 -4.19 15.56
N ASN A 68 12.31 -3.76 16.81
CA ASN A 68 12.95 -4.54 17.89
C ASN A 68 12.10 -5.75 18.28
N GLY A 69 11.93 -6.70 17.39
CA GLY A 69 11.13 -7.91 17.57
C GLY A 69 10.56 -8.42 16.24
N ALA A 70 10.82 -7.72 15.15
CA ALA A 70 10.28 -8.06 13.84
C ALA A 70 11.26 -8.83 12.94
N VAL A 71 10.76 -9.32 11.82
CA VAL A 71 11.53 -9.64 10.62
C VAL A 71 11.66 -8.38 9.78
N ILE A 72 12.89 -8.03 9.39
CA ILE A 72 13.18 -6.85 8.58
C ILE A 72 13.99 -7.25 7.36
N SER A 73 13.65 -6.70 6.19
CA SER A 73 14.48 -6.81 5.00
C SER A 73 15.39 -5.58 4.84
N GLU A 74 16.60 -5.79 4.33
CA GLU A 74 17.51 -4.70 3.91
C GLU A 74 16.91 -3.80 2.82
N GLY A 75 15.79 -4.19 2.24
CA GLY A 75 14.99 -3.44 1.29
C GLY A 75 13.96 -4.31 0.61
N LEU A 76 12.80 -3.75 0.29
CA LEU A 76 11.80 -4.40 -0.55
C LEU A 76 12.00 -3.96 -2.00
N VAL A 77 12.43 -4.90 -2.83
CA VAL A 77 12.70 -4.67 -4.25
C VAL A 77 11.36 -4.61 -5.01
N PRO A 78 10.99 -3.46 -5.60
CA PRO A 78 9.75 -3.34 -6.36
C PRO A 78 9.83 -4.04 -7.71
N VAL A 79 8.70 -4.10 -8.41
CA VAL A 79 8.65 -4.51 -9.82
C VAL A 79 9.05 -3.34 -10.74
N PHE A 80 9.27 -3.63 -12.03
CA PHE A 80 9.45 -2.60 -13.03
C PHE A 80 8.15 -2.36 -13.83
N PRO A 81 7.79 -1.10 -14.08
CA PRO A 81 8.34 0.13 -13.49
C PRO A 81 7.98 0.24 -12.00
N SER A 82 8.88 0.81 -11.20
CA SER A 82 8.67 1.00 -9.76
C SER A 82 7.68 2.15 -9.49
N LYS A 83 6.43 1.92 -9.89
CA LYS A 83 5.30 2.85 -9.80
C LYS A 83 4.20 2.29 -8.90
N THR A 84 3.39 3.18 -8.34
CA THR A 84 2.37 2.89 -7.33
C THR A 84 1.46 1.70 -7.68
N PHE A 85 0.68 1.79 -8.77
CA PHE A 85 -0.29 0.72 -9.08
C PHE A 85 0.38 -0.58 -9.51
N PRO A 86 1.37 -0.61 -10.42
CA PRO A 86 2.11 -1.83 -10.73
C PRO A 86 2.65 -2.53 -9.49
N SER A 87 3.31 -1.79 -8.58
CA SER A 87 3.93 -2.38 -7.39
C SER A 87 2.89 -2.86 -6.36
N HIS A 88 1.83 -2.08 -6.08
CA HIS A 88 0.78 -2.49 -5.15
C HIS A 88 0.02 -3.74 -5.63
N LEU A 89 -0.26 -3.82 -6.94
CA LEU A 89 -0.89 -5.02 -7.51
C LEU A 89 0.06 -6.22 -7.44
N SER A 90 1.35 -6.03 -7.68
CA SER A 90 2.33 -7.12 -7.56
C SER A 90 2.44 -7.65 -6.13
N ILE A 91 2.39 -6.79 -5.11
CA ILE A 91 2.38 -7.17 -3.69
C ILE A 91 1.18 -8.10 -3.37
N VAL A 92 0.02 -7.79 -3.90
CA VAL A 92 -1.23 -8.51 -3.55
C VAL A 92 -1.65 -9.59 -4.53
N THR A 93 -0.90 -9.78 -5.63
CA THR A 93 -1.18 -10.85 -6.62
C THR A 93 -0.02 -11.83 -6.77
N GLY A 94 1.18 -11.51 -6.29
CA GLY A 94 2.39 -12.30 -6.51
C GLY A 94 2.86 -12.32 -7.98
N ASN A 95 2.31 -11.43 -8.81
CA ASN A 95 2.56 -11.40 -10.25
C ASN A 95 3.31 -10.14 -10.68
N TYR A 96 4.08 -10.25 -11.76
CA TYR A 96 4.66 -9.07 -12.42
C TYR A 96 3.60 -8.27 -13.18
N PRO A 97 3.84 -6.97 -13.47
CA PRO A 97 2.90 -6.09 -14.18
C PRO A 97 2.35 -6.67 -15.49
N THR A 98 3.16 -7.39 -16.24
CA THR A 98 2.75 -8.07 -17.47
C THR A 98 1.86 -9.30 -17.27
N ASN A 99 1.69 -9.77 -16.02
CA ASN A 99 0.79 -10.87 -15.69
C ASN A 99 -0.51 -10.37 -15.04
N HIS A 100 -0.45 -9.30 -14.23
CA HIS A 100 -1.66 -8.75 -13.62
C HIS A 100 -2.30 -7.62 -14.44
N GLY A 101 -1.69 -7.22 -15.57
CA GLY A 101 -2.25 -6.30 -16.56
C GLY A 101 -2.06 -4.80 -16.27
N ILE A 102 -1.75 -4.40 -15.06
CA ILE A 102 -1.50 -3.00 -14.70
C ILE A 102 -0.01 -2.71 -14.87
N ILE A 103 0.39 -2.37 -16.09
CA ILE A 103 1.80 -2.21 -16.47
C ILE A 103 2.41 -0.85 -16.14
N SER A 104 1.59 0.18 -15.90
CA SER A 104 2.01 1.52 -15.47
C SER A 104 0.84 2.25 -14.80
N ASN A 105 1.12 3.39 -14.14
CA ASN A 105 0.12 4.33 -13.65
C ASN A 105 -0.66 5.01 -14.80
N ARG A 106 -0.09 5.00 -16.01
CA ARG A 106 -0.75 5.42 -17.25
C ARG A 106 -0.38 4.43 -18.36
N MET A 107 -1.38 3.82 -19.01
CA MET A 107 -1.20 2.85 -20.09
C MET A 107 -2.38 2.91 -21.07
N TYR A 108 -2.15 2.47 -22.31
CA TYR A 108 -3.17 2.41 -23.35
C TYR A 108 -3.39 0.96 -23.78
N ASP A 109 -4.65 0.58 -23.90
CA ASP A 109 -5.04 -0.74 -24.42
C ASP A 109 -5.67 -0.57 -25.80
N GLN A 110 -5.05 -1.13 -26.83
CA GLN A 110 -5.50 -1.02 -28.22
C GLN A 110 -6.83 -1.76 -28.47
N GLU A 111 -7.08 -2.86 -27.76
CA GLU A 111 -8.33 -3.63 -27.93
C GLU A 111 -9.52 -2.88 -27.35
N PHE A 112 -9.31 -2.20 -26.21
CA PHE A 112 -10.32 -1.34 -25.58
C PHE A 112 -10.42 0.02 -26.27
N ASN A 113 -9.36 0.45 -26.97
CA ASN A 113 -9.17 1.82 -27.47
C ASN A 113 -9.35 2.87 -26.36
N GLU A 114 -8.81 2.57 -25.18
CA GLU A 114 -8.94 3.38 -23.96
C GLU A 114 -7.60 3.52 -23.24
N THR A 115 -7.49 4.63 -22.49
CA THR A 115 -6.35 4.89 -21.60
C THR A 115 -6.73 4.65 -20.15
N TYR A 116 -5.97 3.78 -19.48
CA TYR A 116 -5.95 3.69 -18.02
C TYR A 116 -5.05 4.81 -17.45
N TYR A 117 -5.50 5.48 -16.41
CA TYR A 117 -4.67 6.42 -15.63
C TYR A 117 -5.22 6.56 -14.21
N ILE A 118 -4.33 6.85 -13.23
CA ILE A 118 -4.67 6.93 -11.81
C ILE A 118 -5.04 8.34 -11.34
N GLY A 119 -5.11 9.32 -12.26
CA GLY A 119 -5.39 10.71 -11.92
C GLY A 119 -6.83 10.95 -11.47
N GLN A 120 -7.05 12.09 -10.84
CA GLN A 120 -8.36 12.49 -10.34
C GLN A 120 -9.44 12.43 -11.42
N GLY A 121 -10.58 11.83 -11.09
CA GLY A 121 -11.73 11.68 -11.99
C GLY A 121 -11.62 10.50 -12.97
N SER A 122 -10.54 9.71 -12.92
CA SER A 122 -10.42 8.48 -13.71
C SER A 122 -11.42 7.43 -13.24
N LYS A 123 -12.17 6.88 -14.19
CA LYS A 123 -13.03 5.71 -13.96
C LYS A 123 -12.32 4.39 -14.26
N ALA A 124 -11.12 4.45 -14.83
CA ALA A 124 -10.39 3.25 -15.21
C ALA A 124 -9.97 2.42 -13.99
N VAL A 125 -9.60 3.07 -12.87
CA VAL A 125 -9.16 2.39 -11.65
C VAL A 125 -10.22 1.50 -11.01
N VAL A 126 -11.51 1.78 -11.23
CA VAL A 126 -12.63 0.99 -10.71
C VAL A 126 -13.20 0.00 -11.74
N ASP A 127 -12.72 0.03 -12.98
CA ASP A 127 -13.19 -0.86 -14.05
C ASP A 127 -12.40 -2.19 -14.03
N PRO A 128 -13.05 -3.32 -13.72
CA PRO A 128 -12.37 -4.61 -13.54
C PRO A 128 -11.71 -5.15 -14.80
N LYS A 129 -12.07 -4.64 -16.01
CA LYS A 129 -11.49 -5.13 -17.29
C LYS A 129 -9.98 -4.92 -17.40
N TRP A 130 -9.41 -4.02 -16.58
CA TRP A 130 -7.99 -3.71 -16.59
C TRP A 130 -7.14 -4.71 -15.80
N TYR A 131 -7.73 -5.43 -14.84
CA TYR A 131 -7.05 -6.30 -13.88
C TYR A 131 -7.12 -7.75 -14.33
N GLU A 132 -5.97 -8.38 -14.54
CA GLU A 132 -5.85 -9.71 -15.15
C GLU A 132 -5.40 -10.80 -14.16
N SER A 133 -5.16 -10.46 -12.89
CA SER A 133 -4.79 -11.41 -11.84
C SER A 133 -5.64 -11.25 -10.58
N GLU A 134 -5.73 -12.33 -9.82
CA GLU A 134 -6.48 -12.41 -8.56
C GLU A 134 -5.68 -11.81 -7.40
N PRO A 135 -6.16 -10.71 -6.76
CA PRO A 135 -5.51 -10.18 -5.58
C PRO A 135 -5.91 -10.92 -4.31
N ILE A 136 -5.12 -10.76 -3.25
CA ILE A 136 -5.25 -11.50 -1.97
C ILE A 136 -6.65 -11.40 -1.35
N TRP A 137 -7.34 -10.26 -1.45
CA TRP A 137 -8.71 -10.14 -0.95
C TRP A 137 -9.70 -10.99 -1.73
N VAL A 138 -9.53 -11.15 -3.04
CA VAL A 138 -10.37 -12.04 -3.86
C VAL A 138 -10.08 -13.50 -3.52
N THR A 139 -8.82 -13.85 -3.32
CA THR A 139 -8.40 -15.20 -2.89
C THR A 139 -8.99 -15.54 -1.52
N ALA A 140 -8.93 -14.61 -0.56
CA ALA A 140 -9.51 -14.78 0.77
C ALA A 140 -11.03 -15.00 0.69
N GLU A 141 -11.76 -14.11 0.02
CA GLU A 141 -13.22 -14.19 -0.12
C GLU A 141 -13.68 -15.50 -0.81
N LYS A 142 -12.98 -15.95 -1.83
CA LYS A 142 -13.27 -17.23 -2.51
C LYS A 142 -13.07 -18.45 -1.61
N GLN A 143 -12.30 -18.30 -0.55
CA GLN A 143 -12.04 -19.35 0.45
C GLN A 143 -12.81 -19.15 1.75
N ASN A 144 -13.86 -18.33 1.73
CA ASN A 144 -14.72 -18.00 2.88
C ASN A 144 -13.96 -17.32 4.04
N LYS A 145 -12.91 -16.57 3.71
CA LYS A 145 -12.21 -15.65 4.61
C LYS A 145 -12.72 -14.24 4.38
N VAL A 146 -12.81 -13.45 5.43
CA VAL A 146 -13.30 -12.06 5.37
C VAL A 146 -12.13 -11.13 5.05
N ALA A 147 -12.20 -10.41 3.93
CA ALA A 147 -11.21 -9.42 3.54
C ALA A 147 -11.78 -8.00 3.59
N MET A 148 -11.05 -7.07 4.20
CA MET A 148 -11.45 -5.66 4.24
C MET A 148 -10.31 -4.77 3.77
N THR A 149 -10.63 -3.73 2.98
CA THR A 149 -9.60 -2.88 2.35
C THR A 149 -9.85 -1.40 2.61
N MET A 150 -8.84 -0.72 3.15
CA MET A 150 -8.82 0.71 3.36
C MET A 150 -7.87 1.36 2.36
N PHE A 151 -8.43 1.79 1.22
CA PHE A 151 -7.74 2.55 0.17
C PHE A 151 -6.62 1.81 -0.59
N TRP A 152 -6.53 0.48 -0.51
CA TRP A 152 -5.50 -0.22 -1.27
C TRP A 152 -5.67 -0.03 -2.78
N PRO A 153 -4.61 0.34 -3.54
CA PRO A 153 -4.71 0.51 -4.99
C PRO A 153 -5.31 -0.72 -5.70
N GLY A 154 -6.40 -0.49 -6.45
CA GLY A 154 -7.13 -1.53 -7.16
C GLY A 154 -8.25 -2.21 -6.37
N SER A 155 -8.38 -2.01 -5.05
CA SER A 155 -9.45 -2.63 -4.27
C SER A 155 -10.84 -2.07 -4.54
N ASP A 156 -10.93 -0.92 -5.20
CA ASP A 156 -12.18 -0.28 -5.61
C ASP A 156 -12.84 -1.00 -6.80
N ALA A 157 -12.09 -1.86 -7.51
CA ALA A 157 -12.57 -2.61 -8.68
C ALA A 157 -13.10 -3.99 -8.25
N LYS A 158 -14.20 -4.41 -8.88
CA LYS A 158 -14.75 -5.76 -8.70
C LYS A 158 -13.95 -6.81 -9.48
N ILE A 159 -12.70 -7.01 -9.09
CA ILE A 159 -11.75 -7.89 -9.81
C ILE A 159 -12.27 -9.33 -9.81
N MET A 160 -12.27 -9.98 -10.99
CA MET A 160 -12.78 -11.34 -11.18
C MET A 160 -14.20 -11.57 -10.61
N GLY A 161 -15.01 -10.49 -10.57
CA GLY A 161 -16.40 -10.55 -10.10
C GLY A 161 -16.56 -10.56 -8.58
N VAL A 162 -15.49 -10.38 -7.79
CA VAL A 162 -15.49 -10.41 -6.33
C VAL A 162 -15.01 -9.08 -5.76
N ASN A 163 -15.73 -8.52 -4.79
CA ASN A 163 -15.26 -7.41 -3.98
C ASN A 163 -14.76 -7.92 -2.62
N PRO A 164 -13.91 -7.16 -1.90
CA PRO A 164 -13.75 -7.37 -0.46
C PRO A 164 -15.09 -7.30 0.26
N SER A 165 -15.24 -7.95 1.41
CA SER A 165 -16.44 -7.90 2.27
C SER A 165 -16.79 -6.48 2.66
N GLU A 166 -15.77 -5.64 2.91
CA GLU A 166 -15.91 -4.19 3.07
C GLU A 166 -14.70 -3.47 2.44
N TYR A 167 -14.94 -2.36 1.78
CA TYR A 167 -13.88 -1.53 1.19
C TYR A 167 -14.29 -0.06 1.14
N HIS A 168 -13.31 0.81 1.12
CA HIS A 168 -13.52 2.24 0.92
C HIS A 168 -12.88 2.69 -0.39
N VAL A 169 -13.65 3.42 -1.20
CA VAL A 169 -13.13 4.11 -2.38
C VAL A 169 -12.14 5.17 -1.94
N TYR A 170 -11.00 5.25 -2.61
CA TYR A 170 -9.91 6.14 -2.20
C TYR A 170 -10.35 7.60 -2.09
N ASP A 171 -10.12 8.17 -0.92
CA ASP A 171 -10.30 9.58 -0.60
C ASP A 171 -9.08 10.09 0.20
N GLY A 172 -8.21 10.85 -0.46
CA GLY A 172 -7.01 11.41 0.17
C GLY A 172 -7.29 12.42 1.28
N SER A 173 -8.53 12.93 1.40
CA SER A 173 -8.91 13.88 2.45
C SER A 173 -9.22 13.21 3.81
N VAL A 174 -9.43 11.89 3.82
CA VAL A 174 -9.64 11.13 5.06
C VAL A 174 -8.35 11.10 5.88
N SER A 175 -8.43 11.61 7.10
CA SER A 175 -7.27 11.71 8.00
C SER A 175 -6.66 10.34 8.31
N HIS A 176 -5.37 10.31 8.65
CA HIS A 176 -4.69 9.08 9.05
C HIS A 176 -5.36 8.43 10.26
N ASP A 177 -5.74 9.23 11.26
CA ASP A 177 -6.41 8.72 12.45
C ASP A 177 -7.79 8.12 12.14
N SER A 178 -8.56 8.71 11.21
CA SER A 178 -9.84 8.13 10.76
C SER A 178 -9.67 6.78 10.06
N ARG A 179 -8.57 6.59 9.33
CA ARG A 179 -8.23 5.27 8.76
C ARG A 179 -7.96 4.25 9.86
N ILE A 180 -7.24 4.64 10.91
CA ILE A 180 -7.02 3.78 12.09
C ILE A 180 -8.33 3.49 12.82
N ASP A 181 -9.21 4.50 13.00
CA ASP A 181 -10.54 4.30 13.58
C ASP A 181 -11.33 3.22 12.85
N GLN A 182 -11.28 3.23 11.53
CA GLN A 182 -11.95 2.23 10.69
C GLN A 182 -11.38 0.82 10.91
N ILE A 183 -10.04 0.66 10.93
CA ILE A 183 -9.40 -0.64 11.19
C ILE A 183 -9.83 -1.20 12.56
N ILE A 184 -9.79 -0.38 13.60
CA ILE A 184 -10.21 -0.79 14.95
C ILE A 184 -11.71 -1.13 14.99
N SER A 185 -12.54 -0.41 14.24
CA SER A 185 -13.96 -0.71 14.12
C SER A 185 -14.21 -2.09 13.51
N TRP A 186 -13.50 -2.43 12.44
CA TRP A 186 -13.58 -3.74 11.78
C TRP A 186 -13.16 -4.89 12.70
N ILE A 187 -12.05 -4.74 13.41
CA ILE A 187 -11.57 -5.75 14.37
C ILE A 187 -12.55 -5.99 15.52
N LYS A 188 -13.32 -4.96 15.90
CA LYS A 188 -14.33 -5.06 16.97
C LYS A 188 -15.67 -5.64 16.53
N MET A 189 -15.86 -5.97 15.28
CA MET A 189 -17.10 -6.61 14.80
C MET A 189 -17.34 -7.96 15.49
N ASP A 190 -18.55 -8.51 15.31
CA ASP A 190 -18.88 -9.87 15.74
C ASP A 190 -17.92 -10.88 15.08
N ILE A 191 -17.65 -11.99 15.76
CA ILE A 191 -16.62 -12.96 15.37
C ILE A 191 -16.79 -13.50 13.95
N ASP A 192 -17.99 -13.63 13.47
CA ASP A 192 -18.36 -14.11 12.12
C ASP A 192 -18.20 -13.05 11.02
N LYS A 193 -17.91 -11.81 11.40
CA LYS A 193 -17.75 -10.66 10.48
C LYS A 193 -16.36 -10.04 10.53
N ARG A 194 -15.53 -10.45 11.50
CA ARG A 194 -14.19 -9.92 11.63
C ARG A 194 -13.33 -10.26 10.42
N PRO A 195 -12.47 -9.34 9.97
CA PRO A 195 -11.59 -9.61 8.86
C PRO A 195 -10.48 -10.58 9.21
N ASP A 196 -10.26 -11.60 8.38
CA ASP A 196 -9.04 -12.43 8.41
C ASP A 196 -7.85 -11.66 7.83
N ILE A 197 -8.10 -10.76 6.87
CA ILE A 197 -7.10 -9.87 6.30
C ILE A 197 -7.62 -8.47 6.11
N ILE A 198 -6.80 -7.49 6.49
CA ILE A 198 -7.03 -6.06 6.29
C ILE A 198 -5.87 -5.51 5.47
N THR A 199 -6.18 -4.70 4.44
CA THR A 199 -5.18 -3.87 3.78
C THR A 199 -5.40 -2.40 4.09
N LEU A 200 -4.31 -1.65 4.33
CA LEU A 200 -4.32 -0.25 4.72
C LEU A 200 -3.25 0.52 3.94
N TYR A 201 -3.63 1.65 3.33
CA TYR A 201 -2.75 2.43 2.48
C TYR A 201 -2.63 3.89 2.93
N PHE A 202 -1.41 4.43 2.84
CA PHE A 202 -1.06 5.82 3.09
C PHE A 202 -0.21 6.38 1.96
N SER A 203 -0.64 7.50 1.34
CA SER A 203 0.07 8.19 0.24
C SER A 203 0.95 9.36 0.69
N TYR A 204 1.02 9.64 1.98
CA TYR A 204 1.54 10.92 2.48
C TYR A 204 3.04 11.10 2.23
N VAL A 205 3.84 10.05 2.46
CA VAL A 205 5.30 10.09 2.29
C VAL A 205 5.67 10.29 0.82
N ASP A 206 5.01 9.55 -0.09
CA ASP A 206 5.19 9.71 -1.53
C ASP A 206 4.87 11.15 -1.99
N SER A 207 3.74 11.69 -1.54
CA SER A 207 3.32 13.06 -1.88
C SER A 207 4.35 14.12 -1.44
N GLN A 208 4.95 13.97 -0.24
CA GLN A 208 6.00 14.86 0.21
C GLN A 208 7.31 14.62 -0.56
N GLY A 209 7.64 13.37 -0.87
CA GLY A 209 8.77 13.00 -1.70
C GLY A 209 8.73 13.61 -3.09
N HIS A 210 7.60 13.53 -3.76
CA HIS A 210 7.39 14.18 -5.07
C HIS A 210 7.58 15.69 -5.00
N LYS A 211 7.03 16.33 -3.98
CA LYS A 211 7.02 17.79 -3.86
C LYS A 211 8.36 18.37 -3.43
N HIS A 212 9.04 17.74 -2.49
CA HIS A 212 10.19 18.31 -1.79
C HIS A 212 11.49 17.52 -1.99
N GLY A 213 11.41 16.30 -2.48
CA GLY A 213 12.55 15.40 -2.66
C GLY A 213 12.84 14.54 -1.41
N PRO A 214 13.55 13.42 -1.61
CA PRO A 214 13.77 12.41 -0.56
C PRO A 214 14.75 12.84 0.54
N GLU A 215 15.45 13.96 0.38
CA GLU A 215 16.43 14.47 1.34
C GLU A 215 15.93 15.70 2.12
N SER A 216 14.68 16.12 1.91
CA SER A 216 14.10 17.33 2.48
C SER A 216 13.74 17.20 3.97
N ASP A 217 13.52 18.32 4.64
CA ASP A 217 13.00 18.31 6.01
C ASP A 217 11.52 17.90 6.06
N GLU A 218 10.76 18.20 5.01
CA GLU A 218 9.36 17.78 4.86
C GLU A 218 9.21 16.25 4.78
N ILE A 219 10.18 15.55 4.19
CA ILE A 219 10.22 14.07 4.25
C ILE A 219 10.44 13.59 5.68
N LYS A 220 11.32 14.23 6.46
CA LYS A 220 11.54 13.87 7.86
C LYS A 220 10.26 14.04 8.69
N GLU A 221 9.52 15.12 8.45
CA GLU A 221 8.22 15.36 9.08
C GLU A 221 7.18 14.31 8.67
N ALA A 222 7.16 13.92 7.39
CA ALA A 222 6.26 12.88 6.90
C ALA A 222 6.56 11.50 7.52
N ILE A 223 7.84 11.15 7.67
CA ILE A 223 8.27 9.92 8.35
C ILE A 223 7.83 9.94 9.82
N GLN A 224 8.01 11.07 10.53
CA GLN A 224 7.57 11.22 11.92
C GLN A 224 6.05 11.13 12.07
N GLU A 225 5.30 11.67 11.13
CA GLU A 225 3.84 11.52 11.11
C GLU A 225 3.44 10.05 10.92
N MET A 226 4.09 9.29 10.03
CA MET A 226 3.82 7.86 9.88
C MET A 226 4.23 7.07 11.13
N ASP A 227 5.32 7.44 11.78
CA ASP A 227 5.71 6.87 13.09
C ASP A 227 4.60 7.08 14.13
N ARG A 228 4.04 8.28 14.22
CA ARG A 228 2.91 8.59 15.11
C ARG A 228 1.68 7.73 14.78
N VAL A 229 1.35 7.61 13.50
CA VAL A 229 0.18 6.84 13.02
C VAL A 229 0.32 5.36 13.36
N VAL A 230 1.49 4.78 13.13
CA VAL A 230 1.79 3.38 13.46
C VAL A 230 1.75 3.18 14.98
N GLY A 231 2.27 4.13 15.76
CA GLY A 231 2.15 4.14 17.22
C GLY A 231 0.70 4.19 17.72
N ASN A 232 -0.16 4.99 17.07
CA ASN A 232 -1.59 5.04 17.37
C ASN A 232 -2.26 3.68 17.08
N LEU A 233 -2.01 3.07 15.93
CA LEU A 233 -2.56 1.77 15.58
C LEU A 233 -2.17 0.70 16.61
N THR A 234 -0.87 0.54 16.88
CA THR A 234 -0.37 -0.49 17.79
C THR A 234 -0.85 -0.30 19.23
N SER A 235 -0.92 0.95 19.72
CA SER A 235 -1.48 1.27 21.03
C SER A 235 -2.93 0.82 21.13
N ARG A 236 -3.74 1.14 20.14
CA ARG A 236 -5.17 0.79 20.15
C ARG A 236 -5.43 -0.70 19.98
N LEU A 237 -4.61 -1.40 19.18
CA LEU A 237 -4.65 -2.86 19.09
C LEU A 237 -4.29 -3.51 20.45
N SER A 238 -3.32 -2.94 21.17
CA SER A 238 -2.95 -3.38 22.52
C SER A 238 -4.07 -3.10 23.54
N GLU A 239 -4.69 -1.92 23.49
CA GLU A 239 -5.79 -1.54 24.39
C GLU A 239 -7.01 -2.47 24.29
N ILE A 240 -7.31 -2.99 23.10
CA ILE A 240 -8.38 -3.97 22.90
C ILE A 240 -7.91 -5.42 23.09
N GLY A 241 -6.60 -5.63 23.34
CA GLY A 241 -6.03 -6.93 23.67
C GLY A 241 -5.84 -7.87 22.46
N VAL A 242 -5.64 -7.34 21.25
CA VAL A 242 -5.48 -8.14 20.03
C VAL A 242 -4.08 -8.03 19.41
N LEU A 243 -3.26 -7.06 19.84
CA LEU A 243 -1.96 -6.78 19.21
C LEU A 243 -1.05 -8.01 19.10
N GLU A 244 -0.95 -8.79 20.17
CA GLU A 244 -0.08 -9.99 20.23
C GLU A 244 -0.54 -11.11 19.28
N ASN A 245 -1.79 -11.04 18.80
CA ASN A 245 -2.36 -12.02 17.89
C ASN A 245 -2.32 -11.54 16.44
N CYS A 246 -2.07 -10.24 16.19
CA CYS A 246 -2.06 -9.70 14.84
C CYS A 246 -0.74 -10.02 14.11
N ASN A 247 -0.86 -10.49 12.87
CA ASN A 247 0.26 -10.53 11.92
C ASN A 247 0.30 -9.19 11.18
N ILE A 248 1.20 -8.30 11.58
CA ILE A 248 1.34 -6.97 10.97
C ILE A 248 2.49 -7.00 9.97
N ILE A 249 2.18 -6.66 8.72
CA ILE A 249 3.15 -6.54 7.62
C ILE A 249 3.14 -5.08 7.18
N MET A 250 4.25 -4.38 7.38
CA MET A 250 4.44 -3.01 6.89
C MET A 250 5.35 -3.03 5.67
N THR A 251 4.92 -2.40 4.60
CA THR A 251 5.60 -2.38 3.32
C THR A 251 5.55 -0.99 2.70
N SER A 252 6.35 -0.79 1.68
CA SER A 252 6.23 0.28 0.70
C SER A 252 6.31 -0.31 -0.69
N ASP A 253 5.63 0.29 -1.61
CA ASP A 253 5.55 -0.14 -3.01
C ASP A 253 6.79 0.22 -3.82
N HIS A 254 7.48 1.31 -3.47
CA HIS A 254 8.75 1.79 -4.02
C HIS A 254 9.43 2.79 -3.07
N GLY A 255 10.62 3.23 -3.45
CA GLY A 255 11.31 4.36 -2.85
C GLY A 255 11.15 5.65 -3.65
N MET A 256 12.18 6.53 -3.61
CA MET A 256 12.15 7.87 -4.23
C MET A 256 13.56 8.30 -4.62
N ALA A 257 13.75 8.82 -5.84
CA ALA A 257 14.99 9.42 -6.31
C ALA A 257 14.88 10.95 -6.38
N GLN A 258 15.96 11.64 -6.07
CA GLN A 258 16.03 13.09 -6.19
C GLN A 258 16.04 13.52 -7.66
N LEU A 259 15.19 14.47 -8.02
CA LEU A 259 15.21 15.13 -9.32
C LEU A 259 16.17 16.33 -9.35
N SER A 260 16.56 16.73 -10.57
CA SER A 260 17.33 17.95 -10.82
C SER A 260 16.90 18.55 -12.16
N PRO A 261 16.72 19.89 -12.25
CA PRO A 261 16.47 20.58 -13.53
C PRO A 261 17.62 20.45 -14.53
N ASP A 262 18.82 20.08 -14.07
CA ASP A 262 19.98 19.81 -14.94
C ASP A 262 19.98 18.38 -15.51
N LYS A 263 19.08 17.49 -15.04
CA LYS A 263 18.96 16.10 -15.47
C LYS A 263 17.64 15.88 -16.24
N VAL A 264 17.51 16.57 -17.36
CA VAL A 264 16.29 16.53 -18.19
C VAL A 264 16.63 16.16 -19.62
N ILE A 265 15.87 15.24 -20.18
CA ILE A 265 15.98 14.75 -21.55
C ILE A 265 14.81 15.37 -22.34
N PHE A 266 15.12 16.20 -23.32
CA PHE A 266 14.11 16.78 -24.20
C PHE A 266 13.92 15.86 -25.40
N ILE A 267 12.83 15.09 -25.39
CA ILE A 267 12.60 14.05 -26.41
C ILE A 267 12.29 14.64 -27.78
N ASP A 268 11.76 15.85 -27.82
CA ASP A 268 11.49 16.63 -29.02
C ASP A 268 12.73 17.16 -29.73
N ASP A 269 13.92 17.03 -29.13
CA ASP A 269 15.20 17.25 -29.81
C ASP A 269 15.56 16.11 -30.79
N TYR A 270 14.93 14.94 -30.65
CA TYR A 270 15.30 13.71 -31.35
C TYR A 270 14.21 13.20 -32.28
N ILE A 271 12.91 13.39 -31.93
CA ILE A 271 11.78 12.87 -32.72
C ILE A 271 10.71 13.94 -32.94
N ASP A 272 10.00 13.79 -34.04
CA ASP A 272 8.80 14.57 -34.35
C ASP A 272 7.60 14.02 -33.57
N LEU A 273 7.09 14.84 -32.63
CA LEU A 273 5.97 14.46 -31.77
C LEU A 273 4.64 14.34 -32.53
N GLU A 274 4.52 14.89 -33.75
CA GLU A 274 3.31 14.71 -34.58
C GLU A 274 3.21 13.29 -35.16
N LYS A 275 4.32 12.55 -35.19
CA LYS A 275 4.41 11.17 -35.72
C LYS A 275 4.32 10.09 -34.63
N VAL A 276 4.09 10.47 -33.36
CA VAL A 276 4.09 9.52 -32.25
C VAL A 276 2.98 9.82 -31.26
N TYR A 277 2.39 8.78 -30.69
CA TYR A 277 1.55 8.90 -29.51
C TYR A 277 2.34 8.50 -28.26
N VAL A 278 2.66 9.48 -27.41
CA VAL A 278 3.33 9.22 -26.14
C VAL A 278 2.27 8.87 -25.09
N VAL A 279 2.25 7.60 -24.69
CA VAL A 279 1.30 7.05 -23.71
C VAL A 279 1.67 7.46 -22.29
N ASP A 280 2.95 7.29 -21.93
CA ASP A 280 3.50 7.65 -20.61
C ASP A 280 4.85 8.36 -20.80
N TRP A 281 5.25 9.25 -19.86
CA TRP A 281 6.38 10.16 -20.08
C TRP A 281 7.62 9.82 -19.29
N SER A 282 7.62 10.00 -17.98
CA SER A 282 8.84 9.94 -17.16
C SER A 282 8.62 9.07 -15.92
N PRO A 283 9.65 8.35 -15.45
CA PRO A 283 11.00 8.18 -16.04
C PRO A 283 11.05 7.09 -17.12
N VAL A 284 9.92 6.42 -17.41
CA VAL A 284 9.79 5.41 -18.46
C VAL A 284 8.86 5.94 -19.52
N ILE A 285 9.42 6.39 -20.65
CA ILE A 285 8.62 6.85 -21.78
C ILE A 285 8.08 5.66 -22.57
N ALA A 286 6.78 5.68 -22.86
CA ALA A 286 6.07 4.65 -23.60
C ALA A 286 5.49 5.26 -24.90
N ILE A 287 5.96 4.77 -26.06
CA ILE A 287 5.69 5.39 -27.36
C ILE A 287 5.02 4.41 -28.32
N ILE A 288 3.93 4.86 -28.94
CA ILE A 288 3.32 4.24 -30.12
C ILE A 288 3.61 5.14 -31.32
N PRO A 289 4.60 4.81 -32.17
CA PRO A 289 4.93 5.63 -33.33
C PRO A 289 4.18 5.20 -34.58
N ASP A 290 4.11 6.09 -35.58
CA ASP A 290 3.63 5.77 -36.93
C ASP A 290 4.56 4.76 -37.62
N ASP A 291 5.90 4.94 -37.49
CA ASP A 291 6.92 3.98 -37.93
C ASP A 291 7.88 3.62 -36.78
N VAL A 292 7.83 2.34 -36.36
CA VAL A 292 8.63 1.82 -35.25
C VAL A 292 10.13 1.85 -35.55
N ASN A 293 10.53 1.56 -36.80
CA ASN A 293 11.96 1.51 -37.14
C ASN A 293 12.56 2.91 -37.24
N GLU A 294 11.86 3.85 -37.90
CA GLU A 294 12.27 5.23 -38.02
C GLU A 294 12.45 5.86 -36.62
N THR A 295 11.42 5.77 -35.76
CA THR A 295 11.45 6.36 -34.41
C THR A 295 12.50 5.71 -33.52
N TYR A 296 12.67 4.39 -33.59
CA TYR A 296 13.71 3.68 -32.84
C TYR A 296 15.12 4.14 -33.24
N ASP A 297 15.41 4.23 -34.54
CA ASP A 297 16.71 4.64 -35.05
C ASP A 297 17.00 6.12 -34.72
N GLN A 298 15.97 6.99 -34.70
CA GLN A 298 16.09 8.38 -34.27
C GLN A 298 16.41 8.54 -32.79
N LEU A 299 15.95 7.64 -31.94
CA LEU A 299 16.14 7.70 -30.48
C LEU A 299 17.37 6.92 -29.99
N LEU A 300 17.80 5.92 -30.76
CA LEU A 300 18.86 4.99 -30.33
C LEU A 300 20.19 5.72 -30.10
N ASN A 301 20.72 5.63 -28.87
CA ASN A 301 21.99 6.21 -28.46
C ASN A 301 22.11 7.74 -28.59
N GLN A 302 21.01 8.46 -28.71
CA GLN A 302 21.04 9.92 -28.85
C GLN A 302 21.33 10.63 -27.51
N HIS A 303 20.90 10.05 -26.39
CA HIS A 303 21.19 10.61 -25.08
C HIS A 303 21.84 9.55 -24.16
N PRO A 304 22.97 9.87 -23.48
CA PRO A 304 23.72 8.89 -22.70
C PRO A 304 22.93 8.33 -21.50
N ASN A 305 21.97 9.07 -20.98
CA ASN A 305 21.14 8.70 -19.83
C ASN A 305 19.72 8.23 -20.21
N LEU A 306 19.51 7.84 -21.48
CA LEU A 306 18.27 7.28 -22.00
C LEU A 306 18.55 5.99 -22.74
N LYS A 307 17.96 4.89 -22.28
CA LYS A 307 18.06 3.59 -22.94
C LYS A 307 16.77 3.30 -23.67
N ILE A 308 16.86 3.12 -24.97
CA ILE A 308 15.72 2.83 -25.84
C ILE A 308 15.67 1.37 -26.18
N TYR A 309 14.47 0.79 -26.09
CA TYR A 309 14.21 -0.61 -26.41
C TYR A 309 12.99 -0.73 -27.33
N ARG A 310 13.04 -1.65 -28.28
CA ARG A 310 11.82 -2.22 -28.85
C ARG A 310 11.19 -3.15 -27.83
N LYS A 311 9.88 -3.34 -27.86
CA LYS A 311 9.13 -4.17 -26.92
C LYS A 311 9.80 -5.53 -26.65
N GLY A 312 10.24 -6.25 -27.70
CA GLY A 312 10.88 -7.56 -27.57
C GLY A 312 12.32 -7.54 -27.01
N ASP A 313 12.98 -6.38 -26.99
CA ASP A 313 14.40 -6.23 -26.62
C ASP A 313 14.58 -5.71 -25.18
N ILE A 314 13.47 -5.48 -24.45
CA ILE A 314 13.53 -5.04 -23.04
C ILE A 314 14.21 -6.14 -22.22
N PRO A 315 15.21 -5.80 -21.35
CA PRO A 315 15.92 -6.80 -20.57
C PRO A 315 15.00 -7.74 -19.78
N SER A 316 15.20 -9.04 -19.93
CA SER A 316 14.33 -10.09 -19.34
C SER A 316 14.21 -9.98 -17.81
N ARG A 317 15.25 -9.49 -17.11
CA ARG A 317 15.21 -9.26 -15.66
C ARG A 317 14.16 -8.23 -15.21
N LEU A 318 13.66 -7.40 -16.14
CA LEU A 318 12.60 -6.41 -15.85
C LEU A 318 11.19 -7.02 -15.93
N HIS A 319 11.04 -8.23 -16.47
CA HIS A 319 9.76 -8.91 -16.62
C HIS A 319 8.67 -8.03 -17.27
N TYR A 320 9.06 -7.26 -18.32
CA TYR A 320 8.22 -6.20 -18.89
C TYR A 320 8.03 -6.26 -20.41
N ASN A 321 8.36 -7.35 -21.06
CA ASN A 321 8.40 -7.43 -22.52
C ASN A 321 7.26 -8.21 -23.18
N ASP A 322 6.40 -8.87 -22.42
CA ASP A 322 5.38 -9.77 -22.95
C ASP A 322 3.96 -9.43 -22.48
N HIS A 323 3.46 -8.26 -22.89
CA HIS A 323 2.07 -7.87 -22.64
C HIS A 323 1.55 -6.95 -23.76
N LYS A 324 0.27 -7.07 -24.14
CA LYS A 324 -0.35 -6.27 -25.22
C LYS A 324 -0.29 -4.76 -25.00
N ARG A 325 -0.33 -4.31 -23.73
CA ARG A 325 -0.29 -2.89 -23.35
C ARG A 325 1.11 -2.29 -23.34
N VAL A 326 2.17 -3.10 -23.39
CA VAL A 326 3.54 -2.58 -23.56
C VAL A 326 3.68 -2.03 -24.97
N THR A 327 4.02 -0.76 -25.08
CA THR A 327 4.12 -0.06 -26.35
C THR A 327 5.29 -0.54 -27.22
N PRO A 328 5.26 -0.35 -28.54
CA PRO A 328 6.33 -0.79 -29.44
C PRO A 328 7.72 -0.26 -29.08
N ILE A 329 7.82 0.95 -28.51
CA ILE A 329 9.05 1.58 -28.04
C ILE A 329 8.91 1.97 -26.58
N ILE A 330 9.93 1.60 -25.79
CA ILE A 330 10.09 1.97 -24.39
C ILE A 330 11.44 2.65 -24.22
N GLY A 331 11.45 3.84 -23.64
CA GLY A 331 12.66 4.52 -23.20
C GLY A 331 12.75 4.56 -21.69
N ILE A 332 13.90 4.17 -21.13
CA ILE A 332 14.15 4.14 -19.68
C ILE A 332 15.23 5.16 -19.36
N ALA A 333 14.90 6.19 -18.60
CA ALA A 333 15.87 7.17 -18.11
C ALA A 333 16.72 6.57 -16.98
N ASP A 334 17.98 7.00 -16.89
CA ASP A 334 18.81 6.71 -15.74
C ASP A 334 18.26 7.42 -14.49
N GLU A 335 18.60 6.93 -13.30
CA GLU A 335 18.09 7.43 -12.01
C GLU A 335 18.29 8.96 -11.88
N GLY A 336 17.20 9.63 -11.44
CA GLY A 336 17.17 11.08 -11.26
C GLY A 336 17.03 11.88 -12.56
N TRP A 337 17.04 11.23 -13.74
CA TRP A 337 16.75 11.87 -15.01
C TRP A 337 15.27 11.86 -15.34
N SER A 338 14.80 12.96 -15.92
CA SER A 338 13.40 13.13 -16.36
C SER A 338 13.31 13.25 -17.87
N ILE A 339 12.20 12.77 -18.45
CA ILE A 339 11.93 12.88 -19.88
C ILE A 339 10.73 13.83 -20.05
N THR A 340 10.89 14.87 -20.89
CA THR A 340 9.85 15.86 -21.18
C THR A 340 10.06 16.46 -22.57
N THR A 341 9.39 17.55 -22.87
CA THR A 341 9.59 18.39 -24.04
C THR A 341 10.00 19.80 -23.61
N ARG A 342 10.61 20.56 -24.54
CA ARG A 342 11.00 21.94 -24.26
C ARG A 342 9.82 22.82 -23.87
N ASP A 343 8.66 22.63 -24.52
CA ASP A 343 7.45 23.40 -24.25
C ASP A 343 6.82 23.09 -22.89
N ARG A 344 7.02 21.87 -22.35
CA ARG A 344 6.49 21.45 -21.04
C ARG A 344 7.47 21.67 -19.90
N PHE A 345 8.70 22.01 -20.21
CA PHE A 345 9.74 22.14 -19.20
C PHE A 345 9.52 23.38 -18.33
N ASP A 346 9.46 23.14 -17.04
CA ASP A 346 9.51 24.15 -15.97
C ASP A 346 10.47 23.65 -14.90
N ALA A 347 11.59 24.33 -14.69
CA ALA A 347 12.63 23.95 -13.76
C ALA A 347 12.10 23.71 -12.33
N GLY A 348 11.03 24.42 -11.91
CA GLY A 348 10.39 24.26 -10.61
C GLY A 348 9.81 22.87 -10.38
N ASN A 349 9.38 22.18 -11.43
CA ASN A 349 8.81 20.83 -11.37
C ASN A 349 9.87 19.73 -11.16
N TYR A 350 11.18 20.08 -11.18
CA TYR A 350 12.29 19.12 -11.08
C TYR A 350 13.14 19.33 -9.83
N LEU A 351 12.59 19.98 -8.80
CA LEU A 351 13.25 20.21 -7.51
C LEU A 351 12.88 19.14 -6.47
N GLY A 352 11.81 18.39 -6.69
CA GLY A 352 11.33 17.33 -5.81
C GLY A 352 11.93 15.96 -6.13
N GLY A 353 11.13 14.90 -5.95
CA GLY A 353 11.51 13.51 -6.24
C GLY A 353 10.63 12.85 -7.29
N ASN A 354 11.11 11.73 -7.80
CA ASN A 354 10.35 10.84 -8.68
C ASN A 354 10.77 9.38 -8.48
N HIS A 355 9.93 8.48 -8.94
CA HIS A 355 10.14 7.04 -8.91
C HIS A 355 9.69 6.41 -10.24
N GLY A 356 9.79 5.09 -10.39
CA GLY A 356 9.46 4.40 -11.64
C GLY A 356 10.71 3.95 -12.39
N TYR A 357 11.90 4.24 -11.88
CA TYR A 357 13.18 3.83 -12.45
C TYR A 357 13.42 2.31 -12.34
N ASP A 358 14.53 1.87 -12.91
CA ASP A 358 14.97 0.47 -12.84
C ASP A 358 15.12 0.01 -11.36
N PRO A 359 14.44 -1.09 -10.94
CA PRO A 359 14.51 -1.59 -9.56
C PRO A 359 15.92 -1.99 -9.08
N LYS A 360 16.90 -2.07 -9.96
CA LYS A 360 18.31 -2.28 -9.55
C LYS A 360 18.87 -1.12 -8.72
N HIS A 361 18.28 0.07 -8.82
CA HIS A 361 18.67 1.23 -8.02
C HIS A 361 18.08 1.10 -6.63
N GLN A 362 18.94 1.10 -5.62
CA GLN A 362 18.52 0.95 -4.23
C GLN A 362 17.57 2.06 -3.77
N SER A 363 17.68 3.25 -4.35
CA SER A 363 16.73 4.36 -4.12
C SER A 363 15.27 4.02 -4.49
N MET A 364 15.05 2.99 -5.32
CA MET A 364 13.72 2.48 -5.65
C MET A 364 13.22 1.42 -4.66
N HIS A 365 14.07 0.93 -3.76
CA HIS A 365 13.65 -0.06 -2.78
C HIS A 365 12.79 0.59 -1.69
N GLY A 366 11.72 -0.08 -1.33
CA GLY A 366 10.87 0.24 -0.18
C GLY A 366 11.30 -0.49 1.09
N ILE A 367 10.41 -0.52 2.08
CA ILE A 367 10.59 -1.23 3.35
C ILE A 367 9.81 -2.54 3.38
N PHE A 368 10.29 -3.49 4.20
CA PHE A 368 9.53 -4.64 4.65
C PHE A 368 9.83 -4.90 6.12
N ILE A 369 8.77 -4.85 6.94
CA ILE A 369 8.81 -5.15 8.36
C ILE A 369 7.62 -6.06 8.66
N ALA A 370 7.85 -7.19 9.33
CA ALA A 370 6.78 -8.12 9.67
C ALA A 370 6.89 -8.61 11.11
N THR A 371 5.78 -8.58 11.84
CA THR A 371 5.70 -9.00 13.24
C THR A 371 4.38 -9.70 13.51
N GLY A 372 4.33 -10.54 14.53
CA GLY A 372 3.16 -11.30 14.93
C GLY A 372 3.43 -12.81 15.03
N PRO A 373 2.42 -13.61 15.37
CA PRO A 373 2.57 -15.04 15.64
C PRO A 373 3.21 -15.86 14.51
N ALA A 374 3.00 -15.46 13.25
CA ALA A 374 3.54 -16.16 12.09
C ALA A 374 5.02 -15.86 11.82
N PHE A 375 5.63 -14.88 12.50
CA PHE A 375 6.97 -14.40 12.18
C PHE A 375 8.00 -14.74 13.27
N GLN A 376 9.25 -14.96 12.82
CA GLN A 376 10.38 -15.12 13.75
C GLN A 376 10.74 -13.77 14.37
N LEU A 377 11.16 -13.79 15.63
CA LEU A 377 11.59 -12.58 16.32
C LEU A 377 13.04 -12.20 15.94
N ASN A 378 13.31 -10.91 15.81
CA ASN A 378 14.66 -10.33 15.63
C ASN A 378 15.40 -10.97 14.44
N LYS A 379 14.81 -10.94 13.26
CA LYS A 379 15.37 -11.56 12.07
C LYS A 379 15.58 -10.54 10.94
N ASP A 380 16.84 -10.28 10.63
CA ASP A 380 17.22 -9.55 9.41
C ASP A 380 17.30 -10.53 8.25
N ILE A 381 16.76 -10.11 7.10
CA ILE A 381 16.81 -10.88 5.84
C ILE A 381 17.37 -10.03 4.70
N PRO A 382 18.01 -10.65 3.71
CA PRO A 382 18.44 -9.96 2.49
C PRO A 382 17.28 -9.23 1.79
N PRO A 383 17.56 -8.38 0.79
CA PRO A 383 16.51 -7.74 0.00
C PRO A 383 15.48 -8.74 -0.51
N LEU A 384 14.19 -8.42 -0.29
CA LEU A 384 13.05 -9.26 -0.64
C LEU A 384 12.34 -8.68 -1.86
N HIS A 385 11.98 -9.50 -2.85
CA HIS A 385 11.15 -9.03 -3.95
C HIS A 385 9.67 -8.96 -3.54
N SER A 386 9.02 -7.86 -3.91
CA SER A 386 7.64 -7.55 -3.51
C SER A 386 6.60 -8.60 -3.94
N ILE A 387 6.85 -9.31 -5.05
CA ILE A 387 5.98 -10.41 -5.52
C ILE A 387 5.87 -11.59 -4.56
N HIS A 388 6.82 -11.77 -3.62
CA HIS A 388 6.80 -12.88 -2.67
C HIS A 388 5.82 -12.66 -1.51
N LEU A 389 5.32 -11.42 -1.33
CA LEU A 389 4.42 -11.12 -0.22
C LEU A 389 3.07 -11.82 -0.35
N TYR A 390 2.57 -12.00 -1.57
CA TYR A 390 1.31 -12.70 -1.81
C TYR A 390 1.33 -14.15 -1.30
N GLU A 391 2.35 -14.92 -1.69
CA GLU A 391 2.47 -16.32 -1.22
C GLU A 391 2.64 -16.40 0.29
N MET A 392 3.42 -15.48 0.88
CA MET A 392 3.59 -15.40 2.32
C MET A 392 2.25 -15.15 3.03
N MET A 393 1.44 -14.21 2.55
CA MET A 393 0.11 -13.95 3.13
C MET A 393 -0.84 -15.13 2.94
N CYS A 394 -0.85 -15.79 1.77
CA CYS A 394 -1.63 -17.00 1.54
C CYS A 394 -1.26 -18.13 2.49
N HIS A 395 0.02 -18.23 2.89
CA HIS A 395 0.47 -19.26 3.83
C HIS A 395 0.02 -18.97 5.27
N ILE A 396 -0.11 -17.70 5.65
CA ILE A 396 -0.56 -17.27 6.99
C ILE A 396 -2.07 -17.42 7.13
N LEU A 397 -2.86 -17.11 6.08
CA LEU A 397 -4.32 -17.24 6.04
C LEU A 397 -4.80 -18.69 6.05
#